data_43306c04a12914f427bf3ae9f17d188d
#
_entry.id   43306c04a12914f427bf3ae9f17d188d
#
_cell.length_a   1.000
_cell.length_b   1.000
_cell.length_c   1.000
_cell.angle_alpha   90.00
_cell.angle_beta   90.00
_cell.angle_gamma   90.00
#
_symmetry.space_group_name_H-M   'P 1'
#
loop_
_entity.id
_entity.type
_entity.pdbx_description
1 polymer ?
#
loop_
_entity_poly.entity_id
_entity_poly.type
_entity_poly.pdbx_seq_one_letter_code
_entity_poly.pdbx_strand_id
1 'polypeptide(L)'
;MLAGRVVKGIHFRDLSDAGDPATLAFEYMNEGADELVFLDISASTDKRGTMTDWVRSVAENLFIPFTVGGGISGPEQARDLITLGADKISLNTSAVMEPGLISRCASLLGSQAVVLAVDVKRGDDGRWEVFIRGGRTPTGLDLISWVRRGQSLGCGEILLTSMDSDGTRDGYDNRCIEAVCESVSIPVIASGGAGNTRHFIDAFNSGADAALAASVFHFGSILIPDLKKDLANAGIPVRIEEVLS
;
A
#
# COMPACT_ATOMS: atom_id res chain seq x y z
N MET A 1 -4.94 0.64 -10.19
CA MET A 1 -6.12 1.07 -10.94
C MET A 1 -5.70 1.73 -12.24
N LEU A 2 -6.40 1.51 -13.34
CA LEU A 2 -6.22 2.19 -14.62
C LEU A 2 -7.60 2.50 -15.21
N ALA A 3 -7.89 3.77 -15.46
CA ALA A 3 -9.15 4.24 -16.00
C ALA A 3 -10.40 3.68 -15.27
N GLY A 4 -10.38 3.59 -13.96
CA GLY A 4 -11.49 3.10 -13.13
C GLY A 4 -11.64 1.57 -13.05
N ARG A 5 -10.71 0.81 -13.62
CA ARG A 5 -10.70 -0.66 -13.54
C ARG A 5 -9.48 -1.18 -12.80
N VAL A 6 -9.63 -2.31 -12.14
CA VAL A 6 -8.48 -3.01 -11.55
C VAL A 6 -7.67 -3.64 -12.67
N VAL A 7 -6.37 -3.40 -12.67
CA VAL A 7 -5.45 -4.00 -13.63
C VAL A 7 -4.39 -4.80 -12.92
N LYS A 8 -3.95 -5.87 -13.54
CA LYS A 8 -2.86 -6.74 -13.10
C LYS A 8 -1.69 -6.60 -14.07
N GLY A 9 -0.48 -6.53 -13.55
CA GLY A 9 0.74 -6.47 -14.35
C GLY A 9 1.93 -7.02 -13.59
N ILE A 10 3.01 -7.33 -14.31
CA ILE A 10 4.31 -7.69 -13.75
C ILE A 10 5.21 -6.46 -13.90
N HIS A 11 5.85 -6.01 -12.82
CA HIS A 11 6.70 -4.81 -12.80
C HIS A 11 6.02 -3.57 -13.43
N PHE A 12 4.73 -3.36 -13.16
CA PHE A 12 3.91 -2.27 -13.74
C PHE A 12 3.83 -2.27 -15.28
N ARG A 13 4.09 -3.42 -15.93
CA ARG A 13 4.00 -3.63 -17.38
C ARG A 13 3.01 -4.75 -17.70
N ASP A 14 2.62 -4.85 -18.98
CA ASP A 14 1.70 -5.87 -19.50
C ASP A 14 0.40 -5.96 -18.68
N LEU A 15 -0.23 -4.80 -18.49
CA LEU A 15 -1.44 -4.65 -17.69
C LEU A 15 -2.62 -5.35 -18.36
N SER A 16 -3.22 -6.31 -17.69
CA SER A 16 -4.50 -6.94 -18.07
C SER A 16 -5.61 -6.47 -17.15
N ASP A 17 -6.81 -6.30 -17.70
CA ASP A 17 -8.01 -5.99 -16.92
C ASP A 17 -8.31 -7.13 -15.94
N ALA A 18 -8.52 -6.80 -14.69
CA ALA A 18 -8.83 -7.75 -13.62
C ALA A 18 -10.27 -7.64 -13.12
N GLY A 19 -11.01 -6.62 -13.52
CA GLY A 19 -12.41 -6.49 -13.17
C GLY A 19 -12.81 -5.13 -12.56
N ASP A 20 -14.04 -5.11 -12.07
CA ASP A 20 -14.62 -3.97 -11.37
C ASP A 20 -14.04 -3.85 -9.94
N PRO A 21 -13.64 -2.65 -9.51
CA PRO A 21 -13.03 -2.46 -8.19
C PRO A 21 -13.98 -2.77 -7.02
N ALA A 22 -15.27 -2.44 -7.13
CA ALA A 22 -16.23 -2.70 -6.05
C ALA A 22 -16.51 -4.21 -5.90
N THR A 23 -16.62 -4.94 -7.00
CA THR A 23 -16.78 -6.39 -6.99
C THR A 23 -15.59 -7.08 -6.35
N LEU A 24 -14.37 -6.74 -6.77
CA LEU A 24 -13.16 -7.34 -6.20
C LEU A 24 -12.95 -6.95 -4.74
N ALA A 25 -13.27 -5.72 -4.35
CA ALA A 25 -13.22 -5.29 -2.96
C ALA A 25 -14.12 -6.14 -2.07
N PHE A 26 -15.35 -6.38 -2.51
CA PHE A 26 -16.31 -7.23 -1.80
C PHE A 26 -15.83 -8.68 -1.69
N GLU A 27 -15.25 -9.24 -2.75
CA GLU A 27 -14.68 -10.59 -2.75
C GLU A 27 -13.56 -10.71 -1.71
N TYR A 28 -12.57 -9.79 -1.73
CA TYR A 28 -11.46 -9.83 -0.74
C TYR A 28 -11.92 -9.61 0.70
N MET A 29 -12.90 -8.72 0.91
CA MET A 29 -13.49 -8.55 2.24
C MET A 29 -14.10 -9.87 2.74
N ASN A 30 -14.88 -10.57 1.90
CA ASN A 30 -15.50 -11.86 2.25
C ASN A 30 -14.46 -12.98 2.43
N GLU A 31 -13.31 -12.88 1.76
CA GLU A 31 -12.17 -13.78 1.98
C GLU A 31 -11.42 -13.47 3.28
N GLY A 32 -11.76 -12.38 3.97
CA GLY A 32 -11.19 -12.01 5.26
C GLY A 32 -9.98 -11.09 5.17
N ALA A 33 -9.82 -10.30 4.11
CA ALA A 33 -8.85 -9.21 4.08
C ALA A 33 -9.12 -8.23 5.24
N ASP A 34 -8.06 -7.67 5.82
CA ASP A 34 -8.20 -6.71 6.91
C ASP A 34 -8.30 -5.27 6.40
N GLU A 35 -7.59 -4.95 5.32
CA GLU A 35 -7.59 -3.65 4.65
C GLU A 35 -7.35 -3.82 3.15
N LEU A 36 -7.79 -2.84 2.36
CA LEU A 36 -7.51 -2.77 0.92
C LEU A 36 -6.76 -1.49 0.54
N VAL A 37 -5.90 -1.59 -0.46
CA VAL A 37 -5.19 -0.44 -1.01
C VAL A 37 -5.46 -0.34 -2.51
N PHE A 38 -5.98 0.80 -2.95
CA PHE A 38 -6.20 1.12 -4.36
C PHE A 38 -5.21 2.18 -4.81
N LEU A 39 -4.33 1.83 -5.73
CA LEU A 39 -3.36 2.77 -6.31
C LEU A 39 -3.75 3.09 -7.75
N ASP A 40 -4.10 4.34 -8.03
CA ASP A 40 -4.37 4.78 -9.39
C ASP A 40 -3.05 5.11 -10.10
N ILE A 41 -2.71 4.30 -11.10
CA ILE A 41 -1.51 4.46 -11.92
C ILE A 41 -1.74 5.34 -13.15
N SER A 42 -2.99 5.74 -13.43
CA SER A 42 -3.36 6.62 -14.56
C SER A 42 -3.34 8.10 -14.22
N ALA A 43 -3.06 8.45 -12.99
CA ALA A 43 -3.24 9.78 -12.40
C ALA A 43 -2.34 10.89 -13.01
N SER A 44 -1.51 10.60 -13.99
CA SER A 44 -0.74 11.60 -14.75
C SER A 44 -1.51 12.24 -15.92
N THR A 45 -2.75 11.80 -16.21
CA THR A 45 -3.55 12.30 -17.34
C THR A 45 -5.02 12.51 -16.94
N ASP A 46 -5.37 13.73 -16.63
CA ASP A 46 -6.72 14.41 -16.68
C ASP A 46 -8.02 13.58 -16.55
N LYS A 47 -8.14 12.63 -15.63
CA LYS A 47 -9.42 11.92 -15.39
C LYS A 47 -9.85 11.93 -13.93
N ARG A 48 -9.99 13.12 -13.33
CA ARG A 48 -10.48 13.29 -11.94
C ARG A 48 -11.86 12.67 -11.69
N GLY A 49 -12.76 12.72 -12.68
CA GLY A 49 -14.09 12.15 -12.54
C GLY A 49 -14.12 10.64 -12.33
N THR A 50 -13.22 9.91 -13.00
CA THR A 50 -13.16 8.45 -12.91
C THR A 50 -12.74 7.95 -11.52
N MET A 51 -11.84 8.66 -10.82
CA MET A 51 -11.41 8.28 -9.46
C MET A 51 -12.56 8.42 -8.45
N THR A 52 -13.30 9.51 -8.48
CA THR A 52 -14.40 9.76 -7.54
C THR A 52 -15.53 8.75 -7.68
N ASP A 53 -15.82 8.31 -8.91
CA ASP A 53 -16.93 7.39 -9.18
C ASP A 53 -16.65 5.99 -8.60
N TRP A 54 -15.46 5.42 -8.83
CA TRP A 54 -15.16 4.09 -8.30
C TRP A 54 -14.92 4.10 -6.79
N VAL A 55 -14.36 5.19 -6.21
CA VAL A 55 -14.19 5.30 -4.74
C VAL A 55 -15.54 5.21 -4.05
N ARG A 56 -16.55 5.95 -4.54
CA ARG A 56 -17.91 5.89 -4.00
C ARG A 56 -18.51 4.49 -4.13
N SER A 57 -18.40 3.87 -5.31
CA SER A 57 -18.91 2.52 -5.54
C SER A 57 -18.28 1.46 -4.63
N VAL A 58 -16.96 1.57 -4.33
CA VAL A 58 -16.29 0.72 -3.36
C VAL A 58 -16.83 0.97 -1.97
N ALA A 59 -16.92 2.24 -1.53
CA ALA A 59 -17.33 2.62 -0.18
C ALA A 59 -18.77 2.16 0.17
N GLU A 60 -19.66 2.07 -0.81
CA GLU A 60 -21.05 1.64 -0.59
C GLU A 60 -21.17 0.17 -0.13
N ASN A 61 -20.19 -0.68 -0.43
CA ASN A 61 -20.28 -2.12 -0.22
C ASN A 61 -19.10 -2.70 0.60
N LEU A 62 -18.14 -1.86 1.00
CA LEU A 62 -16.96 -2.30 1.72
C LEU A 62 -17.05 -1.91 3.20
N PHE A 63 -16.84 -2.90 4.09
CA PHE A 63 -16.92 -2.72 5.56
C PHE A 63 -15.57 -2.94 6.27
N ILE A 64 -14.49 -3.00 5.50
CA ILE A 64 -13.11 -2.96 6.00
C ILE A 64 -12.44 -1.67 5.53
N PRO A 65 -11.43 -1.17 6.26
CA PRO A 65 -10.75 0.06 5.85
C PRO A 65 -10.14 -0.03 4.45
N PHE A 66 -10.15 1.06 3.71
CA PHE A 66 -9.43 1.13 2.45
C PHE A 66 -8.69 2.45 2.24
N THR A 67 -7.53 2.30 1.64
CA THR A 67 -6.63 3.40 1.29
C THR A 67 -6.70 3.70 -0.20
N VAL A 68 -6.78 4.97 -0.56
CA VAL A 68 -6.73 5.43 -1.96
C VAL A 68 -5.44 6.20 -2.20
N GLY A 69 -4.71 5.81 -3.23
CA GLY A 69 -3.46 6.48 -3.65
C GLY A 69 -3.40 6.70 -5.16
N GLY A 70 -2.43 7.53 -5.55
CA GLY A 70 -2.21 7.91 -6.95
C GLY A 70 -2.76 9.31 -7.27
N GLY A 71 -1.91 10.18 -7.82
CA GLY A 71 -2.28 11.49 -8.32
C GLY A 71 -2.79 12.53 -7.33
N ILE A 72 -2.76 12.26 -6.03
CA ILE A 72 -3.17 13.22 -5.00
C ILE A 72 -2.12 14.33 -4.93
N SER A 73 -2.54 15.56 -5.24
CA SER A 73 -1.65 16.73 -5.35
C SER A 73 -1.98 17.87 -4.37
N GLY A 74 -3.05 17.73 -3.58
CA GLY A 74 -3.48 18.75 -2.64
C GLY A 74 -4.35 18.22 -1.51
N PRO A 75 -4.44 18.95 -0.37
CA PRO A 75 -5.22 18.53 0.79
C PRO A 75 -6.73 18.52 0.51
N GLU A 76 -7.24 19.39 -0.35
CA GLU A 76 -8.66 19.41 -0.73
C GLU A 76 -9.04 18.14 -1.48
N GLN A 77 -8.21 17.70 -2.42
CA GLN A 77 -8.42 16.44 -3.13
C GLN A 77 -8.38 15.25 -2.17
N ALA A 78 -7.45 15.25 -1.21
CA ALA A 78 -7.37 14.24 -0.16
C ALA A 78 -8.66 14.21 0.67
N ARG A 79 -9.16 15.39 1.09
CA ARG A 79 -10.44 15.50 1.82
C ARG A 79 -11.63 14.98 1.01
N ASP A 80 -11.67 15.29 -0.28
CA ASP A 80 -12.77 14.84 -1.15
C ASP A 80 -12.82 13.30 -1.21
N LEU A 81 -11.66 12.61 -1.29
CA LEU A 81 -11.58 11.14 -1.24
C LEU A 81 -12.08 10.57 0.09
N ILE A 82 -11.69 11.16 1.23
CA ILE A 82 -12.20 10.75 2.54
C ILE A 82 -13.72 10.99 2.64
N THR A 83 -14.22 12.11 2.12
CA THR A 83 -15.67 12.42 2.11
C THR A 83 -16.45 11.42 1.24
N LEU A 84 -15.83 10.84 0.21
CA LEU A 84 -16.43 9.80 -0.64
C LEU A 84 -16.42 8.42 0.01
N GLY A 85 -15.76 8.26 1.17
CA GLY A 85 -15.76 7.03 1.95
C GLY A 85 -14.41 6.32 2.09
N ALA A 86 -13.33 6.82 1.49
CA ALA A 86 -12.00 6.30 1.78
C ALA A 86 -11.60 6.56 3.24
N ASP A 87 -10.95 5.60 3.91
CA ASP A 87 -10.46 5.76 5.27
C ASP A 87 -9.10 6.46 5.31
N LYS A 88 -8.26 6.17 4.33
CA LYS A 88 -6.90 6.71 4.25
C LYS A 88 -6.56 7.15 2.83
N ILE A 89 -5.63 8.08 2.72
CA ILE A 89 -5.01 8.48 1.45
C ILE A 89 -3.53 8.12 1.46
N SER A 90 -3.00 7.81 0.28
CA SER A 90 -1.60 7.46 0.13
C SER A 90 -0.87 8.47 -0.76
N LEU A 91 0.23 9.02 -0.25
CA LEU A 91 1.07 10.01 -0.90
C LEU A 91 2.45 9.42 -1.22
N ASN A 92 2.91 9.54 -2.47
CA ASN A 92 4.25 9.14 -2.90
C ASN A 92 4.93 10.31 -3.63
N THR A 93 4.83 10.39 -4.94
CA THR A 93 5.51 11.40 -5.78
C THR A 93 5.25 12.84 -5.32
N SER A 94 4.00 13.17 -5.02
CA SER A 94 3.63 14.51 -4.55
C SER A 94 4.26 14.87 -3.21
N ALA A 95 4.39 13.91 -2.29
CA ALA A 95 5.06 14.11 -1.01
C ALA A 95 6.56 14.35 -1.17
N VAL A 96 7.24 13.67 -2.10
CA VAL A 96 8.65 13.90 -2.40
C VAL A 96 8.86 15.27 -3.05
N MET A 97 7.99 15.64 -3.99
CA MET A 97 8.07 16.93 -4.68
C MET A 97 7.75 18.11 -3.77
N GLU A 98 6.81 17.92 -2.84
CA GLU A 98 6.37 18.94 -1.88
C GLU A 98 6.14 18.30 -0.50
N PRO A 99 7.17 18.12 0.34
CA PRO A 99 7.04 17.44 1.63
C PRO A 99 6.03 18.07 2.58
N GLY A 100 5.81 19.38 2.50
CA GLY A 100 4.79 20.10 3.26
C GLY A 100 3.34 19.63 2.99
N LEU A 101 3.10 18.92 1.89
CA LEU A 101 1.79 18.32 1.60
C LEU A 101 1.39 17.30 2.67
N ILE A 102 2.35 16.51 3.19
CA ILE A 102 2.10 15.55 4.28
C ILE A 102 1.49 16.28 5.49
N SER A 103 2.14 17.37 5.94
CA SER A 103 1.66 18.13 7.11
C SER A 103 0.30 18.78 6.87
N ARG A 104 0.05 19.31 5.66
CA ARG A 104 -1.26 19.89 5.35
C ARG A 104 -2.36 18.82 5.33
N CYS A 105 -2.11 17.66 4.76
CA CYS A 105 -3.06 16.55 4.79
C CYS A 105 -3.27 16.04 6.22
N ALA A 106 -2.22 15.83 7.00
CA ALA A 106 -2.31 15.37 8.39
C ALA A 106 -3.06 16.38 9.29
N SER A 107 -2.85 17.69 9.09
CA SER A 107 -3.58 18.73 9.82
C SER A 107 -5.06 18.78 9.48
N LEU A 108 -5.43 18.45 8.25
CA LEU A 108 -6.80 18.48 7.77
C LEU A 108 -7.59 17.20 8.11
N LEU A 109 -6.94 16.03 8.00
CA LEU A 109 -7.59 14.71 8.05
C LEU A 109 -7.25 13.91 9.32
N GLY A 110 -6.20 14.30 10.05
CA GLY A 110 -5.56 13.51 11.08
C GLY A 110 -4.44 12.64 10.51
N SER A 111 -3.39 12.39 11.31
CA SER A 111 -2.23 11.58 10.89
C SER A 111 -2.64 10.17 10.46
N GLN A 112 -3.60 9.54 11.15
CA GLN A 112 -4.10 8.19 10.89
C GLN A 112 -4.69 8.02 9.48
N ALA A 113 -5.08 9.11 8.80
CA ALA A 113 -5.61 9.08 7.44
C ALA A 113 -4.54 9.30 6.37
N VAL A 114 -3.26 9.48 6.74
CA VAL A 114 -2.18 9.80 5.80
C VAL A 114 -1.13 8.70 5.79
N VAL A 115 -1.08 7.95 4.70
CA VAL A 115 -0.07 6.92 4.43
C VAL A 115 1.02 7.50 3.53
N LEU A 116 2.28 7.40 3.94
CA LEU A 116 3.43 7.72 3.10
C LEU A 116 3.85 6.46 2.34
N ALA A 117 3.54 6.41 1.03
CA ALA A 117 4.03 5.33 0.17
C ALA A 117 5.45 5.64 -0.31
N VAL A 118 6.33 4.65 -0.19
CA VAL A 118 7.76 4.78 -0.50
C VAL A 118 8.19 3.59 -1.35
N ASP A 119 8.51 3.87 -2.63
CA ASP A 119 9.12 2.89 -3.51
C ASP A 119 10.63 3.00 -3.38
N VAL A 120 11.32 1.89 -3.15
CA VAL A 120 12.77 1.89 -2.92
C VAL A 120 13.49 0.88 -3.77
N LYS A 121 14.73 1.22 -4.10
CA LYS A 121 15.67 0.31 -4.73
C LYS A 121 17.00 0.33 -3.99
N ARG A 122 17.62 -0.85 -3.84
CA ARG A 122 18.92 -0.97 -3.21
C ARG A 122 20.03 -0.54 -4.17
N GLY A 123 20.87 0.38 -3.74
CA GLY A 123 22.06 0.80 -4.48
C GLY A 123 23.26 -0.15 -4.28
N ASP A 124 24.29 0.03 -5.10
CA ASP A 124 25.52 -0.75 -5.03
C ASP A 124 26.29 -0.53 -3.69
N ASP A 125 26.05 0.60 -3.04
CA ASP A 125 26.59 0.92 -1.70
C ASP A 125 25.82 0.25 -0.55
N GLY A 126 24.78 -0.52 -0.87
CA GLY A 126 23.96 -1.26 0.07
C GLY A 126 22.85 -0.44 0.74
N ARG A 127 22.74 0.86 0.46
CA ARG A 127 21.66 1.73 0.94
C ARG A 127 20.45 1.66 0.03
N TRP A 128 19.28 2.06 0.54
CA TRP A 128 18.05 2.14 -0.26
C TRP A 128 17.81 3.59 -0.68
N GLU A 129 17.64 3.80 -1.98
CA GLU A 129 17.26 5.07 -2.58
C GLU A 129 15.75 5.10 -2.83
N VAL A 130 15.12 6.23 -2.54
CA VAL A 130 13.70 6.47 -2.81
C VAL A 130 13.48 6.78 -4.29
N PHE A 131 12.47 6.15 -4.87
CA PHE A 131 12.01 6.36 -6.24
C PHE A 131 10.61 6.94 -6.29
N ILE A 132 10.29 7.65 -7.36
CA ILE A 132 8.98 8.24 -7.63
C ILE A 132 8.46 7.88 -9.03
N ARG A 133 7.21 8.30 -9.32
CA ARG A 133 6.55 8.06 -10.62
C ARG A 133 6.46 6.59 -10.99
N GLY A 134 6.05 5.74 -10.02
CA GLY A 134 5.96 4.29 -10.22
C GLY A 134 7.33 3.67 -10.47
N GLY A 135 8.33 4.05 -9.69
CA GLY A 135 9.68 3.48 -9.74
C GLY A 135 10.54 3.94 -10.92
N ARG A 136 10.11 4.96 -11.68
CA ARG A 136 10.81 5.37 -12.91
C ARG A 136 11.90 6.41 -12.71
N THR A 137 11.84 7.15 -11.59
CA THR A 137 12.72 8.31 -11.36
C THR A 137 13.40 8.18 -10.01
N PRO A 138 14.73 8.00 -9.95
CA PRO A 138 15.48 8.08 -8.71
C PRO A 138 15.47 9.52 -8.17
N THR A 139 15.52 9.67 -6.86
CA THR A 139 15.41 10.98 -6.20
C THR A 139 16.69 11.45 -5.52
N GLY A 140 17.65 10.56 -5.31
CA GLY A 140 18.84 10.79 -4.48
C GLY A 140 18.51 10.82 -2.98
N LEU A 141 17.27 10.58 -2.56
CA LEU A 141 16.89 10.56 -1.15
C LEU A 141 17.21 9.19 -0.54
N ASP A 142 17.88 9.20 0.59
CA ASP A 142 18.07 8.04 1.45
C ASP A 142 16.74 7.66 2.12
N LEU A 143 16.41 6.36 2.10
CA LEU A 143 15.16 5.83 2.64
C LEU A 143 14.95 6.21 4.10
N ILE A 144 15.94 5.96 4.96
CA ILE A 144 15.80 6.15 6.41
C ILE A 144 15.58 7.63 6.74
N SER A 145 16.33 8.49 6.08
CA SER A 145 16.16 9.94 6.21
C SER A 145 14.76 10.39 5.76
N TRP A 146 14.24 9.80 4.69
CA TRP A 146 12.94 10.14 4.15
C TRP A 146 11.77 9.69 5.04
N VAL A 147 11.77 8.44 5.51
CA VAL A 147 10.68 7.93 6.36
C VAL A 147 10.62 8.65 7.71
N ARG A 148 11.78 8.97 8.31
CA ARG A 148 11.84 9.80 9.53
C ARG A 148 11.28 11.20 9.30
N ARG A 149 11.60 11.81 8.16
CA ARG A 149 11.03 13.09 7.77
C ARG A 149 9.53 13.00 7.56
N GLY A 150 9.03 11.96 6.88
CA GLY A 150 7.61 11.70 6.68
C GLY A 150 6.86 11.62 8.01
N GLN A 151 7.36 10.82 8.95
CA GLN A 151 6.81 10.75 10.30
C GLN A 151 6.82 12.11 11.01
N SER A 152 7.92 12.87 10.94
CA SER A 152 7.99 14.19 11.55
C SER A 152 7.02 15.20 10.93
N LEU A 153 6.64 15.02 9.68
CA LEU A 153 5.65 15.82 8.97
C LEU A 153 4.21 15.36 9.23
N GLY A 154 4.02 14.25 9.93
CA GLY A 154 2.72 13.81 10.42
C GLY A 154 2.04 12.71 9.64
N CYS A 155 2.73 11.95 8.76
CA CYS A 155 2.12 10.72 8.25
C CYS A 155 1.91 9.71 9.39
N GLY A 156 0.82 8.95 9.33
CA GLY A 156 0.47 7.97 10.35
C GLY A 156 0.91 6.56 10.04
N GLU A 157 1.23 6.26 8.77
CA GLU A 157 1.68 4.93 8.33
C GLU A 157 2.68 5.05 7.18
N ILE A 158 3.50 4.03 6.99
CA ILE A 158 4.42 3.88 5.86
C ILE A 158 4.04 2.64 5.05
N LEU A 159 3.76 2.81 3.75
CA LEU A 159 3.66 1.72 2.80
C LEU A 159 4.99 1.59 2.06
N LEU A 160 5.78 0.58 2.44
CA LEU A 160 7.14 0.36 1.96
C LEU A 160 7.16 -0.69 0.84
N THR A 161 7.48 -0.29 -0.39
CA THR A 161 7.59 -1.19 -1.54
C THR A 161 9.03 -1.33 -1.99
N SER A 162 9.59 -2.54 -1.85
CA SER A 162 10.89 -2.88 -2.45
C SER A 162 10.70 -3.19 -3.93
N MET A 163 11.27 -2.35 -4.80
CA MET A 163 11.23 -2.53 -6.25
C MET A 163 12.06 -3.73 -6.71
N ASP A 164 13.10 -4.09 -5.96
CA ASP A 164 13.95 -5.24 -6.27
C ASP A 164 13.22 -6.56 -6.01
N SER A 165 12.30 -6.57 -5.04
CA SER A 165 11.49 -7.75 -4.69
C SER A 165 10.15 -7.78 -5.42
N ASP A 166 9.61 -6.63 -5.87
CA ASP A 166 8.26 -6.56 -6.44
C ASP A 166 8.10 -7.42 -7.69
N GLY A 167 7.11 -8.31 -7.67
CA GLY A 167 6.80 -9.24 -8.75
C GLY A 167 7.68 -10.50 -8.81
N THR A 168 8.76 -10.60 -8.02
CA THR A 168 9.68 -11.76 -8.05
C THR A 168 9.08 -13.01 -7.42
N ARG A 169 8.23 -12.86 -6.39
CA ARG A 169 7.71 -13.94 -5.53
C ARG A 169 8.77 -14.64 -4.68
N ASP A 170 9.94 -14.04 -4.50
CA ASP A 170 11.07 -14.61 -3.76
C ASP A 170 11.14 -14.15 -2.30
N GLY A 171 10.19 -13.35 -1.86
CA GLY A 171 10.06 -12.80 -0.52
C GLY A 171 10.17 -11.28 -0.47
N TYR A 172 9.72 -10.73 0.66
CA TYR A 172 9.88 -9.30 0.94
C TYR A 172 11.35 -8.94 1.21
N ASP A 173 11.73 -7.69 1.04
CA ASP A 173 13.05 -7.20 1.46
C ASP A 173 13.08 -7.02 3.00
N ASN A 174 13.27 -8.13 3.71
CA ASN A 174 13.24 -8.19 5.17
C ASN A 174 14.26 -7.24 5.82
N ARG A 175 15.44 -7.03 5.21
CA ARG A 175 16.45 -6.09 5.71
C ARG A 175 15.97 -4.65 5.59
N CYS A 176 15.27 -4.33 4.52
CA CYS A 176 14.68 -3.01 4.31
C CYS A 176 13.59 -2.74 5.34
N ILE A 177 12.70 -3.73 5.56
CA ILE A 177 11.63 -3.66 6.55
C ILE A 177 12.19 -3.42 7.94
N GLU A 178 13.14 -4.25 8.40
CA GLU A 178 13.80 -4.13 9.70
C GLU A 178 14.41 -2.73 9.90
N ALA A 179 15.17 -2.24 8.93
CA ALA A 179 15.81 -0.92 8.99
C ALA A 179 14.79 0.23 9.11
N VAL A 180 13.64 0.12 8.42
CA VAL A 180 12.57 1.12 8.52
C VAL A 180 11.87 1.02 9.86
N CYS A 181 11.47 -0.18 10.30
CA CYS A 181 10.78 -0.40 11.58
C CYS A 181 11.62 0.07 12.78
N GLU A 182 12.95 -0.12 12.75
CA GLU A 182 13.85 0.43 13.77
C GLU A 182 13.98 1.96 13.72
N SER A 183 13.64 2.59 12.61
CA SER A 183 13.85 4.02 12.39
C SER A 183 12.65 4.91 12.68
N VAL A 184 11.44 4.35 12.73
CA VAL A 184 10.17 5.05 12.95
C VAL A 184 9.36 4.40 14.07
N SER A 185 8.32 5.08 14.56
CA SER A 185 7.41 4.57 15.59
C SER A 185 5.95 4.45 15.12
N ILE A 186 5.73 4.65 13.84
CA ILE A 186 4.42 4.50 13.17
C ILE A 186 4.39 3.18 12.40
N PRO A 187 3.21 2.60 12.17
CA PRO A 187 3.06 1.34 11.46
C PRO A 187 3.74 1.31 10.09
N VAL A 188 4.33 0.16 9.77
CA VAL A 188 5.01 -0.13 8.51
C VAL A 188 4.30 -1.29 7.81
N ILE A 189 3.82 -1.04 6.59
CA ILE A 189 3.18 -2.00 5.72
C ILE A 189 4.22 -2.48 4.71
N ALA A 190 4.62 -3.74 4.78
CA ALA A 190 5.55 -4.35 3.83
C ALA A 190 4.87 -4.64 2.49
N SER A 191 5.52 -4.29 1.38
CA SER A 191 5.00 -4.48 0.01
C SER A 191 6.10 -4.91 -0.97
N GLY A 192 5.74 -5.79 -1.90
CA GLY A 192 6.60 -6.30 -2.97
C GLY A 192 7.36 -7.58 -2.59
N GLY A 193 7.13 -8.66 -3.34
CA GLY A 193 7.89 -9.91 -3.24
C GLY A 193 7.16 -11.12 -2.66
N ALA A 194 5.93 -10.99 -2.16
CA ALA A 194 5.16 -12.12 -1.62
C ALA A 194 4.99 -13.25 -2.64
N GLY A 195 5.30 -14.48 -2.25
CA GLY A 195 5.18 -15.66 -3.10
C GLY A 195 4.59 -16.88 -2.38
N ASN A 196 4.78 -16.98 -1.07
CA ASN A 196 4.24 -18.05 -0.23
C ASN A 196 4.05 -17.55 1.22
N THR A 197 3.40 -18.37 2.06
CA THR A 197 3.10 -18.04 3.47
C THR A 197 4.35 -17.69 4.29
N ARG A 198 5.47 -18.37 4.04
CA ARG A 198 6.72 -18.13 4.78
C ARG A 198 7.20 -16.69 4.62
N HIS A 199 7.02 -16.09 3.44
CA HIS A 199 7.42 -14.72 3.18
C HIS A 199 6.67 -13.72 4.05
N PHE A 200 5.37 -13.95 4.31
CA PHE A 200 4.59 -13.12 5.24
C PHE A 200 5.10 -13.27 6.68
N ILE A 201 5.35 -14.51 7.12
CA ILE A 201 5.91 -14.77 8.46
C ILE A 201 7.24 -14.03 8.63
N ASP A 202 8.12 -14.09 7.63
CA ASP A 202 9.42 -13.44 7.69
C ASP A 202 9.31 -11.90 7.71
N ALA A 203 8.33 -11.32 6.96
CA ALA A 203 8.06 -9.88 7.00
C ALA A 203 7.59 -9.40 8.39
N PHE A 204 6.66 -10.13 9.02
CA PHE A 204 6.22 -9.81 10.39
C PHE A 204 7.34 -10.00 11.41
N ASN A 205 8.16 -11.05 11.29
CA ASN A 205 9.33 -11.23 12.15
C ASN A 205 10.39 -10.13 11.98
N SER A 206 10.40 -9.46 10.83
CA SER A 206 11.27 -8.29 10.56
C SER A 206 10.68 -6.97 11.07
N GLY A 207 9.53 -7.04 11.75
CA GLY A 207 8.91 -5.89 12.43
C GLY A 207 7.78 -5.21 11.66
N ALA A 208 7.38 -5.70 10.47
CA ALA A 208 6.23 -5.14 9.77
C ALA A 208 4.93 -5.28 10.60
N ASP A 209 4.11 -4.24 10.61
CA ASP A 209 2.79 -4.25 11.27
C ASP A 209 1.71 -4.83 10.34
N ALA A 210 1.91 -4.73 9.02
CA ALA A 210 1.05 -5.32 8.01
C ALA A 210 1.85 -5.76 6.79
N ALA A 211 1.28 -6.68 6.00
CA ALA A 211 1.87 -7.16 4.77
C ALA A 211 0.86 -7.04 3.62
N LEU A 212 1.23 -6.30 2.58
CA LEU A 212 0.46 -6.10 1.37
C LEU A 212 0.97 -7.05 0.27
N ALA A 213 0.04 -7.72 -0.38
CA ALA A 213 0.30 -8.49 -1.58
C ALA A 213 -0.86 -8.34 -2.58
N ALA A 214 -0.57 -8.52 -3.86
CA ALA A 214 -1.56 -8.44 -4.92
C ALA A 214 -1.63 -9.75 -5.72
N SER A 215 -0.57 -10.10 -6.45
CA SER A 215 -0.60 -11.21 -7.42
C SER A 215 -0.93 -12.57 -6.80
N VAL A 216 -0.43 -12.87 -5.60
CA VAL A 216 -0.67 -14.15 -4.93
C VAL A 216 -2.14 -14.36 -4.56
N PHE A 217 -2.86 -13.28 -4.23
CA PHE A 217 -4.30 -13.29 -3.97
C PHE A 217 -5.10 -13.25 -5.27
N HIS A 218 -4.80 -12.32 -6.17
CA HIS A 218 -5.48 -12.19 -7.45
C HIS A 218 -5.45 -13.46 -8.31
N PHE A 219 -4.37 -14.25 -8.24
CA PHE A 219 -4.26 -15.51 -9.00
C PHE A 219 -4.66 -16.73 -8.15
N GLY A 220 -5.16 -16.55 -6.93
CA GLY A 220 -5.56 -17.63 -6.05
C GLY A 220 -4.42 -18.56 -5.64
N SER A 221 -3.16 -18.09 -5.74
CA SER A 221 -1.99 -18.89 -5.32
C SER A 221 -1.95 -19.06 -3.80
N ILE A 222 -2.52 -18.13 -3.07
CA ILE A 222 -2.69 -18.15 -1.61
C ILE A 222 -4.12 -17.70 -1.32
N LEU A 223 -4.83 -18.46 -0.49
CA LEU A 223 -6.14 -18.05 0.04
C LEU A 223 -5.93 -17.29 1.34
N ILE A 224 -6.60 -16.15 1.52
CA ILE A 224 -6.45 -15.30 2.71
C ILE A 224 -6.79 -16.06 4.02
N PRO A 225 -7.88 -16.86 4.09
CA PRO A 225 -8.19 -17.62 5.30
C PRO A 225 -7.10 -18.64 5.68
N ASP A 226 -6.48 -19.30 4.70
CA ASP A 226 -5.43 -20.28 4.96
C ASP A 226 -4.13 -19.59 5.40
N LEU A 227 -3.77 -18.48 4.74
CA LEU A 227 -2.65 -17.64 5.17
C LEU A 227 -2.79 -17.20 6.62
N LYS A 228 -3.98 -16.72 7.02
CA LYS A 228 -4.24 -16.28 8.40
C LYS A 228 -4.12 -17.40 9.42
N LYS A 229 -4.60 -18.60 9.09
CA LYS A 229 -4.39 -19.81 9.95
C LYS A 229 -2.92 -20.11 10.14
N ASP A 230 -2.15 -20.07 9.06
CA ASP A 230 -0.71 -20.34 9.10
C ASP A 230 0.05 -19.28 9.91
N LEU A 231 -0.31 -17.99 9.75
CA LEU A 231 0.25 -16.88 10.54
C LEU A 231 -0.07 -17.07 12.03
N ALA A 232 -1.32 -17.40 12.39
CA ALA A 232 -1.70 -17.66 13.76
C ALA A 232 -0.92 -18.85 14.35
N ASN A 233 -0.75 -19.94 13.59
CA ASN A 233 0.06 -21.09 13.98
C ASN A 233 1.54 -20.74 14.19
N ALA A 234 2.04 -19.74 13.47
CA ALA A 234 3.39 -19.19 13.66
C ALA A 234 3.49 -18.18 14.82
N GLY A 235 2.39 -17.93 15.55
CA GLY A 235 2.35 -17.01 16.68
C GLY A 235 2.18 -15.54 16.32
N ILE A 236 1.85 -15.24 15.06
CA ILE A 236 1.59 -13.88 14.60
C ILE A 236 0.12 -13.53 14.86
N PRO A 237 -0.17 -12.44 15.59
CA PRO A 237 -1.54 -12.01 15.86
C PRO A 237 -2.24 -11.62 14.55
N VAL A 238 -3.33 -12.28 14.23
CA VAL A 238 -4.18 -11.99 13.07
C VAL A 238 -5.65 -12.09 13.42
N ARG A 239 -6.49 -11.31 12.76
CA ARG A 239 -7.93 -11.43 12.86
C ARG A 239 -8.39 -12.68 12.11
N ILE A 240 -8.96 -13.64 12.83
CA ILE A 240 -9.63 -14.82 12.24
C ILE A 240 -11.12 -14.60 12.39
N GLU A 241 -11.87 -14.63 11.29
CA GLU A 241 -13.32 -14.64 11.35
C GLU A 241 -13.78 -16.05 11.69
N GLU A 242 -14.48 -16.19 12.82
CA GLU A 242 -15.20 -17.43 13.11
C GLU A 242 -16.36 -17.51 12.11
N VAL A 243 -16.35 -18.53 11.27
CA VAL A 243 -17.52 -18.87 10.46
C VAL A 243 -18.60 -19.28 11.45
N LEU A 244 -19.54 -18.37 11.75
CA LEU A 244 -20.74 -18.69 12.50
C LEU A 244 -21.50 -19.75 11.71
N SER A 245 -21.36 -20.99 12.13
CA SER A 245 -22.04 -22.18 11.61
C SER A 245 -23.52 -22.15 11.95
#